data_72c515492644e18cc1bc955a727dccaa
#
_entry.id   72c515492644e18cc1bc955a727dccaa
#
_cell.length_a   1.000
_cell.length_b   1.000
_cell.length_c   1.000
_cell.angle_alpha   90.00
_cell.angle_beta   90.00
_cell.angle_gamma   90.00
#
_symmetry.space_group_name_H-M   'P 1'
#
loop_
_entity.id
_entity.type
_entity.pdbx_description
1 polymer ?
#
loop_
_entity_poly.entity_id
_entity_poly.type
_entity_poly.pdbx_seq_one_letter_code
_entity_poly.pdbx_strand_id
1 'polypeptide(L)'
;EGSGDRRGRVANIDGTRLPVRRCGCEVATIGKKETGMPAVDSTIEQVKEIDVDKYKYGFETDIESVKAPRGLNEDIVRYISERKNEPAWMLEWRFDAYERWRAMREPTWARVDYPKIDFDNLYYYSAPKNTEGPKSLDEVDPELLATYEKLGIPLREQEVLAGVQGAKVAVDAVFDSVSVVTTFKEELAKAGVIFCSISEALREHPELVRKYLGTVVPKSDNFYAALNSAVFSDGSFVYIPEGVRCPMELSTYFRINERETGQFERTLIIADKGSYVSYLEGCTAPMRDENQLHAAVVELIALDDAEIKYSTVQNWYPGDKDGKGGIFNFVTKRGDCRGHNSKISWTQVETGSAITGASNGPKARPRHSRGEFYSIAVSNGHQQIDSGTKMIHLGKNTSSRIVSKGIAAGFSENTYRGLVSAHRKAANARNFTQCDSLLIGNKCGAHTIPYIEAKTSTAHFEHEATTSKISDDKLFYCMQRGLSEEEAVTLIVNGFVRDVLQQLPMEFMAETQKLIGISLEGSVG
;
A
#
# COMPACT_ATOMS: atom_id res chain seq x y z
N GLU A 1 24.55 -38.41 -49.48
CA GLU A 1 24.72 -38.00 -50.91
C GLU A 1 24.04 -36.66 -51.12
N GLY A 2 24.79 -35.66 -51.64
CA GLY A 2 24.27 -34.51 -52.33
C GLY A 2 24.58 -33.14 -51.70
N SER A 3 25.86 -32.76 -51.76
CA SER A 3 26.44 -31.42 -51.71
C SER A 3 25.75 -30.39 -52.61
N GLY A 4 25.70 -29.13 -52.19
CA GLY A 4 25.27 -28.00 -53.02
C GLY A 4 25.63 -26.64 -52.42
N ASP A 5 26.91 -26.31 -52.53
CA ASP A 5 27.47 -24.97 -52.35
C ASP A 5 26.90 -23.98 -53.38
N ARG A 6 26.39 -22.80 -52.99
CA ARG A 6 26.23 -21.63 -53.85
C ARG A 6 26.56 -20.33 -53.13
N ARG A 7 27.81 -19.91 -53.36
CA ARG A 7 28.23 -18.51 -53.23
C ARG A 7 27.55 -17.67 -54.34
N GLY A 8 27.05 -16.50 -53.99
CA GLY A 8 26.49 -15.52 -54.92
C GLY A 8 26.67 -14.10 -54.40
N ARG A 9 27.77 -13.52 -54.71
CA ARG A 9 28.09 -12.23 -55.35
C ARG A 9 27.51 -10.97 -54.75
N VAL A 10 28.43 -10.18 -54.23
CA VAL A 10 28.40 -8.72 -54.01
C VAL A 10 28.21 -7.99 -55.35
N ALA A 11 27.27 -7.04 -55.39
CA ALA A 11 27.20 -6.02 -56.47
C ALA A 11 27.39 -4.64 -55.84
N ASN A 12 28.49 -4.00 -56.17
CA ASN A 12 28.73 -2.58 -56.03
C ASN A 12 27.87 -1.83 -57.05
N ILE A 13 27.21 -0.76 -56.67
CA ILE A 13 26.72 0.26 -57.60
C ILE A 13 27.06 1.66 -57.04
N ASP A 14 27.63 2.40 -57.92
CA ASP A 14 28.29 3.69 -57.92
C ASP A 14 27.64 4.85 -57.20
N GLY A 15 28.53 5.75 -56.82
CA GLY A 15 28.23 7.05 -56.24
C GLY A 15 27.61 8.04 -57.18
N THR A 16 26.71 8.85 -56.64
CA THR A 16 26.40 10.19 -57.13
C THR A 16 26.23 11.14 -55.95
N ARG A 17 27.17 12.08 -55.85
CA ARG A 17 27.10 13.23 -54.94
C ARG A 17 26.10 14.23 -55.52
N LEU A 18 25.11 14.62 -54.75
CA LEU A 18 24.27 15.78 -54.98
C LEU A 18 24.73 16.97 -54.13
N PRO A 19 24.66 18.21 -54.62
CA PRO A 19 25.30 19.37 -53.99
C PRO A 19 24.48 19.94 -52.81
N VAL A 20 25.21 20.24 -51.72
CA VAL A 20 24.68 20.98 -50.55
C VAL A 20 24.46 22.44 -50.97
N ARG A 21 23.19 22.87 -51.05
CA ARG A 21 22.84 24.31 -51.08
C ARG A 21 22.89 24.84 -49.64
N ARG A 22 23.82 25.78 -49.41
CA ARG A 22 23.80 26.67 -48.25
C ARG A 22 22.66 27.65 -48.41
N CYS A 23 21.63 27.59 -47.60
CA CYS A 23 20.69 28.70 -47.35
C CYS A 23 21.25 29.50 -46.19
N GLY A 24 21.61 30.75 -46.46
CA GLY A 24 21.86 31.77 -45.46
C GLY A 24 20.52 32.19 -44.89
N CYS A 25 20.36 32.15 -43.57
CA CYS A 25 19.31 32.87 -42.86
C CYS A 25 19.96 33.86 -41.92
N GLU A 26 19.63 35.13 -42.16
CA GLU A 26 19.97 36.27 -41.31
C GLU A 26 19.41 36.08 -39.90
N VAL A 27 20.25 36.37 -38.91
CA VAL A 27 19.88 36.37 -37.50
C VAL A 27 19.09 37.65 -37.21
N ALA A 28 17.79 37.55 -37.10
CA ALA A 28 16.97 38.63 -36.52
C ALA A 28 17.02 38.50 -35.00
N THR A 29 17.58 39.50 -34.37
CA THR A 29 17.61 39.68 -32.91
C THR A 29 16.20 39.98 -32.41
N ILE A 30 15.52 38.96 -31.86
CA ILE A 30 14.25 39.15 -31.15
C ILE A 30 14.55 39.13 -29.65
N GLY A 31 14.13 40.21 -28.99
CA GLY A 31 14.35 40.46 -27.58
C GLY A 31 13.87 39.34 -26.68
N LYS A 32 14.69 39.04 -25.66
CA LYS A 32 14.34 38.18 -24.56
C LYS A 32 13.10 38.70 -23.84
N LYS A 33 11.96 38.02 -24.03
CA LYS A 33 10.91 37.97 -23.03
C LYS A 33 11.20 36.73 -22.17
N GLU A 34 11.58 36.98 -20.94
CA GLU A 34 11.62 35.97 -19.88
C GLU A 34 10.20 35.45 -19.66
N THR A 35 9.90 34.29 -20.25
CA THR A 35 8.79 33.47 -19.77
C THR A 35 9.39 32.48 -18.78
N GLY A 36 9.20 32.79 -17.49
CA GLY A 36 9.59 31.93 -16.40
C GLY A 36 8.99 30.52 -16.58
N MET A 37 9.82 29.53 -16.48
CA MET A 37 9.47 28.17 -16.07
C MET A 37 9.68 28.12 -14.55
N PRO A 38 8.63 28.19 -13.75
CA PRO A 38 8.77 27.93 -12.34
C PRO A 38 7.90 26.70 -12.00
N ALA A 39 8.45 25.54 -11.98
CA ALA A 39 7.82 24.39 -11.33
C ALA A 39 8.81 23.25 -10.99
N VAL A 40 9.94 23.14 -11.69
CA VAL A 40 10.85 21.99 -11.47
C VAL A 40 11.82 22.27 -10.32
N ASP A 41 12.32 23.51 -10.20
CA ASP A 41 13.29 23.86 -9.14
C ASP A 41 12.66 23.93 -7.75
N SER A 42 11.39 24.41 -7.64
CA SER A 42 10.71 24.46 -6.34
C SER A 42 10.38 23.08 -5.77
N THR A 43 10.09 22.11 -6.63
CA THR A 43 9.81 20.73 -6.21
C THR A 43 11.08 20.02 -5.75
N ILE A 44 12.22 20.29 -6.39
CA ILE A 44 13.52 19.72 -5.99
C ILE A 44 14.00 20.34 -4.68
N GLU A 45 13.77 21.63 -4.45
CA GLU A 45 14.08 22.29 -3.17
C GLU A 45 13.17 21.80 -2.05
N GLN A 46 11.86 21.66 -2.26
CA GLN A 46 10.94 21.09 -1.29
C GLN A 46 11.27 19.63 -0.91
N VAL A 47 11.74 18.84 -1.89
CA VAL A 47 12.22 17.47 -1.64
C VAL A 47 13.52 17.45 -0.81
N LYS A 48 14.35 18.46 -0.89
CA LYS A 48 15.58 18.59 -0.07
C LYS A 48 15.32 19.06 1.37
N GLU A 49 14.21 19.76 1.61
CA GLU A 49 13.85 20.29 2.92
C GLU A 49 13.10 19.28 3.82
N ILE A 50 12.67 18.12 3.30
CA ILE A 50 12.09 17.08 4.15
C ILE A 50 13.21 16.52 5.04
N ASP A 51 13.11 16.76 6.33
CA ASP A 51 14.05 16.31 7.34
C ASP A 51 14.01 14.77 7.49
N VAL A 52 14.96 14.11 6.83
CA VAL A 52 15.06 12.65 6.76
C VAL A 52 15.33 12.03 8.14
N ASP A 53 16.01 12.74 9.03
CA ASP A 53 16.33 12.25 10.36
C ASP A 53 15.09 12.08 11.24
N LYS A 54 14.01 12.83 10.97
CA LYS A 54 12.72 12.66 11.67
C LYS A 54 12.03 11.34 11.33
N TYR A 55 12.21 10.82 10.12
CA TYR A 55 11.64 9.51 9.72
C TYR A 55 12.45 8.33 10.26
N LYS A 56 13.76 8.52 10.46
CA LYS A 56 14.68 7.43 10.79
C LYS A 56 14.48 6.87 12.19
N TYR A 57 14.10 7.70 13.16
CA TYR A 57 14.07 7.32 14.57
C TYR A 57 12.68 7.21 15.18
N GLY A 58 11.61 7.56 14.42
CA GLY A 58 10.28 7.65 14.98
C GLY A 58 10.21 8.69 16.11
N PHE A 59 9.03 8.96 16.62
CA PHE A 59 8.83 9.80 17.81
C PHE A 59 7.66 9.24 18.62
N GLU A 60 7.75 9.39 19.94
CA GLU A 60 6.64 9.10 20.85
C GLU A 60 5.84 10.39 21.08
N THR A 61 4.52 10.26 21.09
CA THR A 61 3.62 11.34 21.50
C THR A 61 3.14 11.02 22.89
N ASP A 62 3.37 11.94 23.84
CA ASP A 62 2.95 11.76 25.24
C ASP A 62 1.48 12.12 25.41
N ILE A 63 0.60 11.24 24.93
CA ILE A 63 -0.85 11.36 25.04
C ILE A 63 -1.33 10.33 26.05
N GLU A 64 -1.98 10.78 27.13
CA GLU A 64 -2.62 9.88 28.09
C GLU A 64 -3.74 9.07 27.41
N SER A 65 -3.65 7.76 27.51
CA SER A 65 -4.61 6.84 26.90
C SER A 65 -5.39 6.01 27.91
N VAL A 66 -6.58 5.58 27.51
CA VAL A 66 -7.39 4.60 28.22
C VAL A 66 -7.26 3.26 27.50
N LYS A 67 -6.77 2.24 28.20
CA LYS A 67 -6.61 0.88 27.68
C LYS A 67 -7.69 -0.06 28.23
N ALA A 68 -8.16 -0.99 27.41
CA ALA A 68 -8.94 -2.12 27.89
C ALA A 68 -8.05 -3.06 28.73
N PRO A 69 -8.59 -3.94 29.57
CA PRO A 69 -7.81 -5.02 30.19
C PRO A 69 -7.08 -5.88 29.14
N ARG A 70 -5.97 -6.53 29.53
CA ARG A 70 -5.22 -7.43 28.66
C ARG A 70 -5.98 -8.72 28.37
N GLY A 71 -5.63 -9.31 27.24
CA GLY A 71 -6.17 -10.57 26.74
C GLY A 71 -7.49 -10.39 25.98
N LEU A 72 -7.84 -11.38 25.19
CA LEU A 72 -9.06 -11.38 24.39
C LEU A 72 -10.08 -12.38 24.93
N ASN A 73 -11.22 -11.88 25.36
CA ASN A 73 -12.37 -12.63 25.81
C ASN A 73 -13.68 -11.92 25.41
N GLU A 74 -14.83 -12.49 25.76
CA GLU A 74 -16.13 -11.92 25.42
C GLU A 74 -16.36 -10.53 26.04
N ASP A 75 -15.83 -10.29 27.25
CA ASP A 75 -15.98 -9.00 27.93
C ASP A 75 -15.22 -7.89 27.20
N ILE A 76 -14.04 -8.20 26.66
CA ILE A 76 -13.26 -7.25 25.84
C ILE A 76 -13.98 -6.96 24.53
N VAL A 77 -14.54 -7.96 23.86
CA VAL A 77 -15.35 -7.78 22.65
C VAL A 77 -16.56 -6.87 22.93
N ARG A 78 -17.26 -7.11 24.04
CA ARG A 78 -18.38 -6.28 24.51
C ARG A 78 -17.92 -4.86 24.82
N TYR A 79 -16.81 -4.72 25.56
CA TYR A 79 -16.23 -3.42 25.92
C TYR A 79 -15.93 -2.56 24.68
N ILE A 80 -15.32 -3.14 23.63
CA ILE A 80 -15.03 -2.44 22.37
C ILE A 80 -16.34 -1.94 21.73
N SER A 81 -17.35 -2.80 21.62
CA SER A 81 -18.63 -2.48 21.01
C SER A 81 -19.39 -1.38 21.79
N GLU A 82 -19.38 -1.43 23.12
CA GLU A 82 -19.97 -0.40 23.99
C GLU A 82 -19.25 0.95 23.85
N ARG A 83 -17.90 0.95 23.85
CA ARG A 83 -17.11 2.18 23.67
C ARG A 83 -17.35 2.86 22.34
N LYS A 84 -17.63 2.09 21.29
CA LYS A 84 -17.93 2.60 19.94
C LYS A 84 -19.41 2.90 19.72
N ASN A 85 -20.30 2.66 20.71
CA ASN A 85 -21.76 2.81 20.60
C ASN A 85 -22.31 2.07 19.36
N GLU A 86 -21.88 0.84 19.16
CA GLU A 86 -22.26 0.05 18.01
C GLU A 86 -23.69 -0.48 18.09
N PRO A 87 -24.38 -0.66 16.95
CA PRO A 87 -25.69 -1.30 16.93
C PRO A 87 -25.60 -2.78 17.35
N ALA A 88 -26.66 -3.33 17.95
CA ALA A 88 -26.67 -4.70 18.52
C ALA A 88 -26.22 -5.79 17.51
N TRP A 89 -26.59 -5.67 16.22
CA TRP A 89 -26.18 -6.62 15.19
C TRP A 89 -24.66 -6.67 14.99
N MET A 90 -23.95 -5.57 15.30
CA MET A 90 -22.50 -5.50 15.18
C MET A 90 -21.83 -6.28 16.32
N LEU A 91 -22.36 -6.20 17.53
CA LEU A 91 -21.88 -7.02 18.65
C LEU A 91 -22.06 -8.53 18.36
N GLU A 92 -23.22 -8.93 17.83
CA GLU A 92 -23.47 -10.32 17.42
C GLU A 92 -22.48 -10.76 16.33
N TRP A 93 -22.19 -9.87 15.38
CA TRP A 93 -21.21 -10.10 14.31
C TRP A 93 -19.80 -10.30 14.86
N ARG A 94 -19.40 -9.52 15.88
CA ARG A 94 -18.12 -9.63 16.58
C ARG A 94 -17.99 -10.95 17.35
N PHE A 95 -19.03 -11.34 18.07
CA PHE A 95 -19.04 -12.60 18.82
C PHE A 95 -18.90 -13.81 17.89
N ASP A 96 -19.62 -13.85 16.76
CA ASP A 96 -19.44 -14.92 15.79
C ASP A 96 -18.01 -14.93 15.21
N ALA A 97 -17.37 -13.76 15.02
CA ALA A 97 -15.98 -13.67 14.59
C ALA A 97 -15.01 -14.19 15.68
N TYR A 98 -15.24 -13.85 16.92
CA TYR A 98 -14.45 -14.29 18.07
C TYR A 98 -14.48 -15.80 18.24
N GLU A 99 -15.68 -16.41 18.18
CA GLU A 99 -15.85 -17.86 18.27
C GLU A 99 -15.13 -18.60 17.11
N ARG A 100 -15.20 -18.04 15.90
CA ARG A 100 -14.45 -18.58 14.75
C ARG A 100 -12.96 -18.50 14.96
N TRP A 101 -12.46 -17.35 15.43
CA TRP A 101 -11.05 -17.16 15.72
C TRP A 101 -10.53 -18.18 16.74
N ARG A 102 -11.26 -18.38 17.84
CA ARG A 102 -10.91 -19.39 18.86
C ARG A 102 -10.83 -20.82 18.30
N ALA A 103 -11.65 -21.13 17.32
CA ALA A 103 -11.65 -22.44 16.66
C ALA A 103 -10.54 -22.60 15.61
N MET A 104 -9.93 -21.51 15.16
CA MET A 104 -8.85 -21.51 14.17
C MET A 104 -7.49 -21.74 14.83
N ARG A 105 -6.53 -22.17 14.00
CA ARG A 105 -5.12 -22.22 14.36
C ARG A 105 -4.37 -21.12 13.63
N GLU A 106 -3.36 -20.56 14.27
CA GLU A 106 -2.44 -19.63 13.64
C GLU A 106 -1.81 -20.28 12.40
N PRO A 107 -1.72 -19.55 11.27
CA PRO A 107 -1.21 -20.14 10.03
C PRO A 107 0.29 -20.40 10.09
N THR A 108 0.70 -21.56 9.59
CA THR A 108 2.11 -22.00 9.52
C THR A 108 2.63 -22.13 8.10
N TRP A 109 1.85 -21.69 7.11
CA TRP A 109 2.21 -21.80 5.69
C TRP A 109 3.14 -20.68 5.19
N ALA A 110 3.18 -19.57 5.90
CA ALA A 110 4.04 -18.44 5.53
C ALA A 110 5.52 -18.79 5.80
N ARG A 111 6.38 -18.32 4.92
CA ARG A 111 7.83 -18.48 5.05
C ARG A 111 8.41 -17.36 5.92
N VAL A 112 7.96 -17.30 7.13
CA VAL A 112 8.41 -16.37 8.17
C VAL A 112 8.56 -17.14 9.49
N ASP A 113 9.59 -16.82 10.24
CA ASP A 113 9.84 -17.38 11.56
C ASP A 113 9.85 -16.24 12.58
N TYR A 114 8.95 -16.32 13.57
CA TYR A 114 8.78 -15.30 14.59
C TYR A 114 8.40 -15.92 15.94
N PRO A 115 8.71 -15.27 17.05
CA PRO A 115 8.30 -15.72 18.37
C PRO A 115 6.77 -15.86 18.44
N LYS A 116 6.31 -16.87 19.17
CA LYS A 116 4.87 -17.07 19.39
C LYS A 116 4.25 -15.80 19.98
N ILE A 117 3.18 -15.32 19.36
CA ILE A 117 2.42 -14.19 19.85
C ILE A 117 1.62 -14.61 21.09
N ASP A 118 1.77 -13.84 22.17
CA ASP A 118 0.99 -14.02 23.39
C ASP A 118 -0.29 -13.20 23.31
N PHE A 119 -1.34 -13.80 22.73
CA PHE A 119 -2.65 -13.16 22.56
C PHE A 119 -3.36 -12.89 23.90
N ASP A 120 -2.96 -13.51 24.99
CA ASP A 120 -3.53 -13.29 26.32
C ASP A 120 -2.90 -12.08 27.02
N ASN A 121 -1.78 -11.58 26.52
CA ASN A 121 -1.04 -10.45 27.10
C ASN A 121 -1.07 -9.16 26.26
N LEU A 122 -1.85 -9.11 25.18
CA LEU A 122 -2.02 -7.93 24.35
C LEU A 122 -3.18 -7.05 24.82
N TYR A 123 -3.06 -5.74 24.59
CA TYR A 123 -4.18 -4.81 24.65
C TYR A 123 -4.86 -4.75 23.29
N TYR A 124 -6.18 -4.96 23.27
CA TYR A 124 -7.00 -4.98 22.04
C TYR A 124 -7.73 -3.66 21.77
N TYR A 125 -7.62 -2.72 22.70
CA TYR A 125 -8.19 -1.39 22.56
C TYR A 125 -7.38 -0.40 23.37
N SER A 126 -7.02 0.71 22.74
CA SER A 126 -6.42 1.89 23.36
C SER A 126 -6.99 3.13 22.69
N ALA A 127 -7.32 4.15 23.45
CA ALA A 127 -7.84 5.40 22.94
C ALA A 127 -7.30 6.58 23.75
N PRO A 128 -7.03 7.75 23.14
CA PRO A 128 -6.74 8.98 23.88
C PRO A 128 -7.86 9.29 24.88
N LYS A 129 -7.51 9.84 26.05
CA LYS A 129 -8.50 10.22 27.07
C LYS A 129 -9.49 11.29 26.58
N ASN A 130 -9.01 12.23 25.77
CA ASN A 130 -9.82 13.27 25.13
C ASN A 130 -10.29 12.79 23.77
N THR A 131 -11.54 12.40 23.65
CA THR A 131 -12.16 11.84 22.43
C THR A 131 -13.03 12.84 21.66
N GLU A 132 -13.23 14.05 22.15
CA GLU A 132 -13.87 15.10 21.37
C GLU A 132 -12.83 15.62 20.37
N GLY A 133 -12.88 15.09 19.14
CA GLY A 133 -12.06 15.58 18.05
C GLY A 133 -12.35 17.06 17.78
N PRO A 134 -11.33 17.87 17.47
CA PRO A 134 -11.50 19.27 17.15
C PRO A 134 -12.39 19.42 15.92
N LYS A 135 -13.30 20.39 15.94
CA LYS A 135 -14.20 20.69 14.81
C LYS A 135 -13.52 21.52 13.72
N SER A 136 -12.37 22.12 14.04
CA SER A 136 -11.51 22.84 13.10
C SER A 136 -10.04 22.68 13.53
N LEU A 137 -9.10 22.97 12.63
CA LEU A 137 -7.65 22.92 12.91
C LEU A 137 -7.21 23.94 13.98
N ASP A 138 -7.94 25.05 14.12
CA ASP A 138 -7.68 26.05 15.16
C ASP A 138 -8.01 25.53 16.56
N GLU A 139 -8.78 24.45 16.66
CA GLU A 139 -9.14 23.76 17.91
C GLU A 139 -8.22 22.55 18.17
N VAL A 140 -7.32 22.21 17.23
CA VAL A 140 -6.37 21.10 17.36
C VAL A 140 -5.27 21.53 18.33
N ASP A 141 -5.01 20.69 19.32
CA ASP A 141 -3.88 20.88 20.23
C ASP A 141 -2.58 21.13 19.45
N PRO A 142 -1.83 22.20 19.75
CA PRO A 142 -0.55 22.49 19.11
C PRO A 142 0.45 21.31 19.15
N GLU A 143 0.41 20.46 20.18
CA GLU A 143 1.21 19.23 20.25
C GLU A 143 0.74 18.19 19.21
N LEU A 144 -0.56 18.13 18.90
CA LEU A 144 -1.11 17.26 17.88
C LEU A 144 -0.74 17.77 16.48
N LEU A 145 -0.77 19.09 16.24
CA LEU A 145 -0.26 19.69 15.00
C LEU A 145 1.23 19.45 14.83
N ALA A 146 2.03 19.66 15.87
CA ALA A 146 3.45 19.31 15.89
C ALA A 146 3.66 17.80 15.67
N THR A 147 2.69 16.97 16.05
CA THR A 147 2.67 15.53 15.79
C THR A 147 2.40 15.24 14.32
N TYR A 148 1.48 15.96 13.66
CA TYR A 148 1.27 15.86 12.21
C TYR A 148 2.51 16.28 11.42
N GLU A 149 3.19 17.35 11.84
CA GLU A 149 4.50 17.73 11.28
C GLU A 149 5.55 16.62 11.44
N LYS A 150 5.61 16.02 12.63
CA LYS A 150 6.54 14.93 12.93
C LYS A 150 6.14 13.63 12.23
N LEU A 151 4.86 13.39 11.95
CA LEU A 151 4.38 12.23 11.17
C LEU A 151 4.82 12.30 9.71
N GLY A 152 5.36 13.46 9.29
CA GLY A 152 5.72 13.66 7.90
C GLY A 152 4.51 13.64 6.99
N ILE A 153 3.35 14.03 7.51
CA ILE A 153 2.21 14.36 6.66
C ILE A 153 2.74 15.41 5.69
N PRO A 154 2.68 15.18 4.37
CA PRO A 154 3.29 16.07 3.40
C PRO A 154 2.91 17.51 3.64
N LEU A 155 3.85 18.46 3.52
CA LEU A 155 3.60 19.89 3.77
C LEU A 155 2.36 20.42 3.05
N ARG A 156 2.05 19.90 1.88
CA ARG A 156 0.81 20.18 1.15
C ARG A 156 -0.45 19.69 1.84
N GLU A 157 -0.39 18.59 2.54
CA GLU A 157 -1.51 18.08 3.34
C GLU A 157 -1.63 18.89 4.63
N GLN A 158 -0.51 19.34 5.20
CA GLN A 158 -0.51 20.32 6.30
C GLN A 158 -1.04 21.67 5.83
N GLU A 159 -0.70 22.15 4.62
CA GLU A 159 -1.25 23.37 4.04
C GLU A 159 -2.75 23.22 3.75
N VAL A 160 -3.20 22.05 3.32
CA VAL A 160 -4.62 21.71 3.13
C VAL A 160 -5.32 21.58 4.47
N LEU A 161 -4.69 20.96 5.45
CA LEU A 161 -5.12 20.94 6.85
C LEU A 161 -5.16 22.35 7.45
N ALA A 162 -4.26 23.25 7.02
CA ALA A 162 -4.24 24.67 7.40
C ALA A 162 -5.14 25.59 6.54
N GLY A 163 -5.92 25.04 5.60
CA GLY A 163 -6.84 25.81 4.76
C GLY A 163 -6.21 26.54 3.58
N VAL A 164 -4.97 26.23 3.19
CA VAL A 164 -4.29 26.83 2.04
C VAL A 164 -4.79 26.23 0.71
N GLN A 165 -5.05 27.07 -0.29
CA GLN A 165 -5.55 26.65 -1.60
C GLN A 165 -4.48 25.93 -2.43
N GLY A 166 -4.41 24.59 -2.29
CA GLY A 166 -3.50 23.71 -3.03
C GLY A 166 -4.23 22.47 -3.59
N ALA A 167 -3.50 21.41 -3.94
CA ALA A 167 -4.09 20.13 -4.36
C ALA A 167 -5.05 19.61 -3.27
N LYS A 168 -6.28 19.29 -3.68
CA LYS A 168 -7.33 18.90 -2.74
C LYS A 168 -7.21 17.41 -2.40
N VAL A 169 -6.73 17.12 -1.19
CA VAL A 169 -6.70 15.77 -0.61
C VAL A 169 -7.53 15.79 0.66
N ALA A 170 -8.48 14.87 0.80
CA ALA A 170 -9.19 14.70 2.05
C ALA A 170 -8.43 13.66 2.91
N VAL A 171 -8.14 14.03 4.14
CA VAL A 171 -7.33 13.24 5.08
C VAL A 171 -8.15 12.83 6.28
N ASP A 172 -8.04 11.58 6.68
CA ASP A 172 -8.48 11.05 7.97
C ASP A 172 -7.26 10.56 8.76
N ALA A 173 -7.17 10.89 10.04
CA ALA A 173 -6.06 10.48 10.90
C ALA A 173 -6.58 9.60 12.04
N VAL A 174 -6.00 8.41 12.14
CA VAL A 174 -6.37 7.40 13.13
C VAL A 174 -5.18 7.14 14.06
N PHE A 175 -5.38 7.41 15.35
CA PHE A 175 -4.42 7.09 16.41
C PHE A 175 -4.92 5.90 17.24
N ASP A 176 -4.10 4.84 17.29
CA ASP A 176 -4.44 3.60 17.97
C ASP A 176 -5.84 3.10 17.56
N SER A 177 -6.83 3.31 18.38
CA SER A 177 -8.18 2.80 18.17
C SER A 177 -9.23 3.87 17.82
N VAL A 178 -8.83 5.11 17.51
CA VAL A 178 -9.77 6.23 17.31
C VAL A 178 -9.38 7.14 16.15
N SER A 179 -10.33 7.44 15.26
CA SER A 179 -10.21 8.54 14.30
C SER A 179 -10.30 9.88 15.04
N VAL A 180 -9.31 10.75 14.83
CA VAL A 180 -9.21 12.04 15.53
C VAL A 180 -9.59 13.22 14.66
N VAL A 181 -9.43 13.12 13.34
CA VAL A 181 -9.74 14.19 12.37
C VAL A 181 -10.15 13.62 11.03
N THR A 182 -11.20 14.16 10.40
CA THR A 182 -11.54 13.95 9.00
C THR A 182 -11.77 15.31 8.33
N THR A 183 -10.98 15.63 7.30
CA THR A 183 -11.03 16.92 6.60
C THR A 183 -11.96 16.90 5.38
N PHE A 184 -12.38 18.08 4.88
CA PHE A 184 -13.22 18.25 3.69
C PHE A 184 -14.56 17.49 3.69
N LYS A 185 -15.03 17.06 4.85
CA LYS A 185 -16.27 16.28 5.00
C LYS A 185 -17.49 16.97 4.36
N GLU A 186 -17.63 18.30 4.52
CA GLU A 186 -18.73 19.06 3.91
C GLU A 186 -18.63 19.16 2.37
N GLU A 187 -17.42 19.28 1.82
CA GLU A 187 -17.21 19.37 0.37
C GLU A 187 -17.51 18.01 -0.29
N LEU A 188 -17.08 16.93 0.31
CA LEU A 188 -17.40 15.57 -0.12
C LEU A 188 -18.89 15.29 -0.03
N ALA A 189 -19.54 15.72 1.06
CA ALA A 189 -20.98 15.55 1.26
C ALA A 189 -21.82 16.28 0.19
N LYS A 190 -21.37 17.45 -0.32
CA LYS A 190 -22.02 18.14 -1.46
C LYS A 190 -22.03 17.30 -2.74
N ALA A 191 -21.00 16.44 -2.92
CA ALA A 191 -20.95 15.49 -4.01
C ALA A 191 -21.67 14.15 -3.68
N GLY A 192 -22.23 14.02 -2.46
CA GLY A 192 -22.85 12.81 -1.96
C GLY A 192 -21.85 11.73 -1.56
N VAL A 193 -20.56 12.04 -1.52
CA VAL A 193 -19.49 11.12 -1.09
C VAL A 193 -19.49 11.01 0.44
N ILE A 194 -19.49 9.80 0.95
CA ILE A 194 -19.30 9.52 2.36
C ILE A 194 -17.83 9.14 2.56
N PHE A 195 -17.14 9.88 3.43
CA PHE A 195 -15.80 9.57 3.88
C PHE A 195 -15.74 9.88 5.39
N CYS A 196 -15.64 8.84 6.19
CA CYS A 196 -15.64 8.92 7.64
C CYS A 196 -14.99 7.67 8.25
N SER A 197 -14.83 7.66 9.58
CA SER A 197 -14.42 6.45 10.27
C SER A 197 -15.46 5.33 10.15
N ILE A 198 -15.01 4.07 10.18
CA ILE A 198 -15.94 2.93 10.18
C ILE A 198 -16.86 2.95 11.41
N SER A 199 -16.40 3.46 12.55
CA SER A 199 -17.18 3.63 13.77
C SER A 199 -18.31 4.65 13.60
N GLU A 200 -18.07 5.75 12.89
CA GLU A 200 -19.10 6.71 12.53
C GLU A 200 -20.09 6.09 11.54
N ALA A 201 -19.60 5.41 10.51
CA ALA A 201 -20.44 4.77 9.51
C ALA A 201 -21.38 3.71 10.11
N LEU A 202 -20.95 2.97 11.13
CA LEU A 202 -21.78 2.00 11.84
C LEU A 202 -22.99 2.66 12.56
N ARG A 203 -22.85 3.92 12.97
CA ARG A 203 -23.93 4.69 13.64
C ARG A 203 -24.81 5.44 12.65
N GLU A 204 -24.19 6.11 11.66
CA GLU A 204 -24.90 7.03 10.75
C GLU A 204 -25.37 6.37 9.46
N HIS A 205 -24.66 5.32 9.01
CA HIS A 205 -24.95 4.58 7.77
C HIS A 205 -25.03 3.06 7.96
N PRO A 206 -25.72 2.56 9.04
CA PRO A 206 -25.70 1.15 9.42
C PRO A 206 -26.14 0.19 8.32
N GLU A 207 -27.08 0.60 7.48
CA GLU A 207 -27.59 -0.24 6.40
C GLU A 207 -26.55 -0.46 5.28
N LEU A 208 -25.76 0.57 4.95
CA LEU A 208 -24.67 0.44 3.99
C LEU A 208 -23.56 -0.48 4.54
N VAL A 209 -23.16 -0.25 5.79
CA VAL A 209 -22.14 -1.09 6.42
C VAL A 209 -22.62 -2.53 6.51
N ARG A 210 -23.83 -2.78 6.98
CA ARG A 210 -24.42 -4.13 7.11
C ARG A 210 -24.51 -4.85 5.77
N LYS A 211 -24.77 -4.12 4.67
CA LYS A 211 -24.87 -4.68 3.32
C LYS A 211 -23.53 -5.16 2.78
N TYR A 212 -22.44 -4.51 3.12
CA TYR A 212 -21.17 -4.72 2.45
C TYR A 212 -20.07 -5.31 3.35
N LEU A 213 -20.06 -5.02 4.65
CA LEU A 213 -19.04 -5.49 5.60
C LEU A 213 -18.95 -7.02 5.61
N GLY A 214 -17.73 -7.54 5.50
CA GLY A 214 -17.46 -8.97 5.51
C GLY A 214 -17.89 -9.73 4.27
N THR A 215 -18.36 -9.02 3.22
CA THR A 215 -18.78 -9.68 1.96
C THR A 215 -17.61 -9.99 1.02
N VAL A 216 -16.48 -9.35 1.22
CA VAL A 216 -15.24 -9.57 0.46
C VAL A 216 -14.22 -10.32 1.30
N VAL A 217 -14.05 -9.94 2.56
CA VAL A 217 -13.25 -10.66 3.56
C VAL A 217 -14.20 -11.19 4.65
N PRO A 218 -14.73 -12.39 4.50
CA PRO A 218 -15.61 -12.98 5.52
C PRO A 218 -14.83 -13.30 6.81
N LYS A 219 -15.54 -13.37 7.93
CA LYS A 219 -15.00 -13.75 9.25
C LYS A 219 -14.28 -15.10 9.29
N SER A 220 -14.45 -15.92 8.25
CA SER A 220 -13.85 -17.23 8.07
C SER A 220 -12.69 -17.26 7.06
N ASP A 221 -12.21 -16.09 6.58
CA ASP A 221 -11.16 -16.03 5.53
C ASP A 221 -9.84 -16.63 6.04
N ASN A 222 -9.36 -16.16 7.17
CA ASN A 222 -8.16 -16.66 7.84
C ASN A 222 -8.12 -16.22 9.32
N PHE A 223 -7.14 -16.72 10.07
CA PHE A 223 -6.97 -16.46 11.49
C PHE A 223 -6.91 -14.98 11.84
N TYR A 224 -6.07 -14.18 11.16
CA TYR A 224 -5.91 -12.74 11.45
C TYR A 224 -7.10 -11.92 10.97
N ALA A 225 -7.81 -12.32 9.91
CA ALA A 225 -9.04 -11.68 9.48
C ALA A 225 -10.19 -11.97 10.44
N ALA A 226 -10.25 -13.15 11.04
CA ALA A 226 -11.21 -13.49 12.10
C ALA A 226 -10.93 -12.68 13.37
N LEU A 227 -9.65 -12.60 13.79
CA LEU A 227 -9.22 -11.77 14.91
C LEU A 227 -9.58 -10.30 14.69
N ASN A 228 -9.19 -9.72 13.54
CA ASN A 228 -9.57 -8.36 13.19
C ASN A 228 -11.08 -8.16 13.28
N SER A 229 -11.85 -9.08 12.71
CA SER A 229 -13.32 -9.01 12.73
C SER A 229 -13.91 -8.95 14.14
N ALA A 230 -13.29 -9.61 15.11
CA ALA A 230 -13.74 -9.59 16.49
C ALA A 230 -13.41 -8.27 17.21
N VAL A 231 -12.25 -7.66 16.90
CA VAL A 231 -11.66 -6.59 17.71
C VAL A 231 -11.36 -5.29 16.97
N PHE A 232 -11.60 -5.17 15.66
CA PHE A 232 -11.28 -3.92 14.97
C PHE A 232 -11.94 -2.73 15.68
N SER A 233 -11.16 -1.68 15.88
CA SER A 233 -11.61 -0.55 16.68
C SER A 233 -11.90 0.69 15.83
N ASP A 234 -11.18 0.84 14.72
CA ASP A 234 -11.48 1.87 13.72
C ASP A 234 -10.95 1.49 12.34
N GLY A 235 -10.98 2.42 11.42
CA GLY A 235 -10.62 2.29 10.01
C GLY A 235 -11.48 3.22 9.16
N SER A 236 -11.33 3.15 7.85
CA SER A 236 -12.02 4.07 6.95
C SER A 236 -13.27 3.45 6.33
N PHE A 237 -14.31 4.25 6.24
CA PHE A 237 -15.49 3.95 5.43
C PHE A 237 -15.61 4.96 4.30
N VAL A 238 -15.68 4.46 3.05
CA VAL A 238 -15.83 5.28 1.85
C VAL A 238 -16.98 4.73 1.01
N TYR A 239 -17.92 5.60 0.66
CA TYR A 239 -18.97 5.31 -0.32
C TYR A 239 -19.03 6.40 -1.37
N ILE A 240 -18.86 6.03 -2.63
CA ILE A 240 -18.97 6.92 -3.78
C ILE A 240 -20.28 6.61 -4.51
N PRO A 241 -21.23 7.56 -4.59
CA PRO A 241 -22.53 7.35 -5.24
C PRO A 241 -22.41 7.07 -6.74
N GLU A 242 -23.49 6.52 -7.32
CA GLU A 242 -23.61 6.24 -8.75
C GLU A 242 -23.29 7.47 -9.62
N GLY A 243 -22.40 7.30 -10.59
CA GLY A 243 -21.98 8.31 -11.55
C GLY A 243 -21.05 9.40 -11.01
N VAL A 244 -20.71 9.36 -9.74
CA VAL A 244 -19.86 10.37 -9.10
C VAL A 244 -18.38 10.02 -9.29
N ARG A 245 -17.62 10.97 -9.80
CA ARG A 245 -16.17 10.96 -9.74
C ARG A 245 -15.74 11.74 -8.50
N CYS A 246 -15.09 11.07 -7.55
CA CYS A 246 -14.64 11.72 -6.32
C CYS A 246 -13.83 12.99 -6.66
N PRO A 247 -14.19 14.17 -6.12
CA PRO A 247 -13.60 15.44 -6.53
C PRO A 247 -12.14 15.62 -6.10
N MET A 248 -11.67 14.82 -5.17
CA MET A 248 -10.32 14.86 -4.62
C MET A 248 -9.81 13.47 -4.27
N GLU A 249 -8.51 13.34 -4.07
CA GLU A 249 -7.94 12.11 -3.48
C GLU A 249 -8.31 12.01 -2.00
N LEU A 250 -8.58 10.80 -1.54
CA LEU A 250 -8.83 10.50 -0.14
C LEU A 250 -7.60 9.82 0.45
N SER A 251 -7.24 10.18 1.66
CA SER A 251 -6.14 9.49 2.36
C SER A 251 -6.47 9.24 3.82
N THR A 252 -5.93 8.16 4.37
CA THR A 252 -6.01 7.86 5.80
C THR A 252 -4.62 7.48 6.31
N TYR A 253 -4.27 8.06 7.44
CA TYR A 253 -3.04 7.74 8.16
C TYR A 253 -3.34 7.01 9.44
N PHE A 254 -2.75 5.83 9.58
CA PHE A 254 -2.82 5.00 10.77
C PHE A 254 -1.50 5.06 11.53
N ARG A 255 -1.59 5.34 12.82
CA ARG A 255 -0.44 5.37 13.70
C ARG A 255 -0.66 4.52 14.95
N ILE A 256 0.24 3.58 15.19
CA ILE A 256 0.35 2.91 16.47
C ILE A 256 1.20 3.81 17.38
N ASN A 257 0.66 4.24 18.51
CA ASN A 257 1.38 5.07 19.47
C ASN A 257 1.59 4.38 20.82
N GLU A 258 0.66 3.51 21.23
CA GLU A 258 0.69 2.88 22.55
C GLU A 258 1.54 1.60 22.57
N ARG A 259 2.21 1.36 23.72
CA ARG A 259 3.01 0.13 23.96
C ARG A 259 2.13 -1.09 24.16
N GLU A 260 2.63 -2.25 23.74
CA GLU A 260 2.00 -3.58 23.93
C GLU A 260 0.55 -3.65 23.39
N THR A 261 0.17 -2.71 22.50
CA THR A 261 -1.15 -2.64 21.91
C THR A 261 -1.14 -3.24 20.51
N GLY A 262 -2.09 -4.12 20.24
CA GLY A 262 -2.39 -4.55 18.87
C GLY A 262 -3.16 -3.45 18.13
N GLN A 263 -2.84 -3.25 16.85
CA GLN A 263 -3.57 -2.36 15.96
C GLN A 263 -4.44 -3.20 15.02
N PHE A 264 -5.75 -2.92 15.02
CA PHE A 264 -6.74 -3.69 14.28
C PHE A 264 -7.66 -2.76 13.50
N GLU A 265 -7.28 -2.45 12.26
CA GLU A 265 -8.01 -1.53 11.40
C GLU A 265 -8.89 -2.30 10.42
N ARG A 266 -10.04 -1.71 10.06
CA ARG A 266 -10.90 -2.25 9.03
C ARG A 266 -11.39 -1.16 8.08
N THR A 267 -10.88 -1.18 6.86
CA THR A 267 -11.25 -0.24 5.80
C THR A 267 -12.26 -0.88 4.85
N LEU A 268 -13.35 -0.15 4.53
CA LEU A 268 -14.39 -0.57 3.60
C LEU A 268 -14.64 0.53 2.57
N ILE A 269 -14.33 0.26 1.30
CA ILE A 269 -14.49 1.20 0.19
C ILE A 269 -15.47 0.62 -0.83
N ILE A 270 -16.55 1.38 -1.11
CA ILE A 270 -17.57 1.03 -2.08
C ILE A 270 -17.63 2.10 -3.16
N ALA A 271 -17.37 1.73 -4.40
CA ALA A 271 -17.61 2.56 -5.58
C ALA A 271 -18.86 2.05 -6.29
N ASP A 272 -19.94 2.87 -6.27
CA ASP A 272 -21.20 2.53 -6.93
C ASP A 272 -21.06 2.68 -8.45
N LYS A 273 -22.09 2.37 -9.21
CA LYS A 273 -22.05 2.30 -10.68
C LYS A 273 -21.50 3.57 -11.32
N GLY A 274 -20.54 3.40 -12.25
CA GLY A 274 -19.93 4.50 -12.99
C GLY A 274 -19.14 5.49 -12.14
N SER A 275 -18.84 5.16 -10.90
CA SER A 275 -18.11 6.04 -9.99
C SER A 275 -16.60 5.80 -10.03
N TYR A 276 -15.85 6.78 -9.50
CA TYR A 276 -14.38 6.72 -9.40
C TYR A 276 -13.90 7.25 -8.06
N VAL A 277 -12.92 6.56 -7.49
CA VAL A 277 -12.18 7.05 -6.31
C VAL A 277 -10.70 6.68 -6.38
N SER A 278 -9.85 7.61 -5.95
CA SER A 278 -8.46 7.36 -5.58
C SER A 278 -8.33 7.49 -4.06
N TYR A 279 -7.80 6.45 -3.42
CA TYR A 279 -7.65 6.37 -1.98
C TYR A 279 -6.25 5.88 -1.63
N LEU A 280 -5.62 6.54 -0.66
CA LEU A 280 -4.31 6.20 -0.14
C LEU A 280 -4.39 5.89 1.35
N GLU A 281 -3.63 4.89 1.77
CA GLU A 281 -3.48 4.47 3.16
C GLU A 281 -2.00 4.52 3.55
N GLY A 282 -1.68 5.34 4.56
CA GLY A 282 -0.37 5.41 5.18
C GLY A 282 -0.39 4.79 6.57
N CYS A 283 0.59 3.92 6.87
CA CYS A 283 0.70 3.29 8.18
C CYS A 283 2.10 3.48 8.74
N THR A 284 2.21 3.84 10.02
CA THR A 284 3.48 4.06 10.70
C THR A 284 3.43 3.71 12.19
N ALA A 285 4.57 3.37 12.77
CA ALA A 285 4.74 3.14 14.21
C ALA A 285 6.09 3.68 14.70
N PRO A 286 6.19 4.14 15.96
CA PRO A 286 7.46 4.53 16.56
C PRO A 286 8.38 3.32 16.76
N MET A 287 9.68 3.58 16.85
CA MET A 287 10.70 2.59 17.17
C MET A 287 10.58 2.11 18.63
N ARG A 288 10.51 0.79 18.83
CA ARG A 288 10.44 0.19 20.16
C ARG A 288 11.18 -1.15 20.21
N ASP A 289 11.65 -1.53 21.39
CA ASP A 289 12.36 -2.77 21.67
C ASP A 289 11.43 -3.99 21.93
N GLU A 290 10.13 -3.80 21.72
CA GLU A 290 9.09 -4.82 21.89
C GLU A 290 8.40 -5.14 20.57
N ASN A 291 7.83 -6.34 20.46
CA ASN A 291 7.03 -6.74 19.33
C ASN A 291 5.60 -6.18 19.45
N GLN A 292 5.08 -5.61 18.37
CA GLN A 292 3.71 -5.15 18.30
C GLN A 292 2.98 -5.83 17.14
N LEU A 293 1.71 -6.18 17.35
CA LEU A 293 0.88 -6.85 16.35
C LEU A 293 0.05 -5.81 15.59
N HIS A 294 0.20 -5.82 14.27
CA HIS A 294 -0.71 -5.13 13.35
C HIS A 294 -1.48 -6.16 12.53
N ALA A 295 -2.80 -6.14 12.60
CA ALA A 295 -3.65 -7.03 11.82
C ALA A 295 -4.82 -6.26 11.20
N ALA A 296 -4.63 -5.80 9.96
CA ALA A 296 -5.61 -4.99 9.24
C ALA A 296 -6.40 -5.79 8.21
N VAL A 297 -7.62 -5.32 7.94
CA VAL A 297 -8.47 -5.84 6.86
C VAL A 297 -8.95 -4.69 5.99
N VAL A 298 -8.81 -4.86 4.66
CA VAL A 298 -9.34 -3.92 3.67
C VAL A 298 -10.27 -4.64 2.70
N GLU A 299 -11.46 -4.08 2.51
CA GLU A 299 -12.47 -4.57 1.57
C GLU A 299 -12.79 -3.50 0.53
N LEU A 300 -12.52 -3.79 -0.75
CA LEU A 300 -12.85 -2.91 -1.87
C LEU A 300 -13.96 -3.53 -2.72
N ILE A 301 -14.97 -2.74 -3.06
CA ILE A 301 -16.12 -3.18 -3.88
C ILE A 301 -16.33 -2.20 -5.02
N ALA A 302 -16.13 -2.65 -6.25
CA ALA A 302 -16.40 -1.87 -7.45
C ALA A 302 -17.62 -2.45 -8.17
N LEU A 303 -18.68 -1.65 -8.32
CA LEU A 303 -19.91 -2.03 -9.05
C LEU A 303 -19.75 -1.76 -10.56
N ASP A 304 -20.86 -1.81 -11.34
CA ASP A 304 -20.81 -1.68 -12.80
C ASP A 304 -20.09 -0.39 -13.23
N ASP A 305 -19.12 -0.50 -14.15
CA ASP A 305 -18.33 0.61 -14.70
C ASP A 305 -17.58 1.44 -13.65
N ALA A 306 -17.50 0.99 -12.40
CA ALA A 306 -16.82 1.69 -11.33
C ALA A 306 -15.31 1.39 -11.32
N GLU A 307 -14.53 2.38 -10.87
CA GLU A 307 -13.08 2.25 -10.72
C GLU A 307 -12.62 2.69 -9.33
N ILE A 308 -11.84 1.82 -8.67
CA ILE A 308 -11.13 2.12 -7.42
C ILE A 308 -9.64 2.07 -7.71
N LYS A 309 -8.95 3.18 -7.44
CA LYS A 309 -7.49 3.22 -7.31
C LYS A 309 -7.16 3.23 -5.82
N TYR A 310 -6.59 2.15 -5.33
CA TYR A 310 -6.18 2.00 -3.93
C TYR A 310 -4.66 1.95 -3.85
N SER A 311 -4.09 2.78 -3.00
CA SER A 311 -2.66 2.81 -2.74
C SER A 311 -2.39 2.64 -1.24
N THR A 312 -1.32 1.94 -0.87
CA THR A 312 -0.88 1.83 0.52
C THR A 312 0.64 1.95 0.62
N VAL A 313 1.09 2.75 1.57
CA VAL A 313 2.50 2.88 1.93
C VAL A 313 2.63 2.53 3.40
N GLN A 314 3.34 1.44 3.68
CA GLN A 314 3.55 0.95 5.03
C GLN A 314 5.00 1.19 5.43
N ASN A 315 5.17 2.01 6.46
CA ASN A 315 6.46 2.36 7.04
C ASN A 315 6.48 2.00 8.53
N TRP A 316 6.86 0.76 8.80
CA TRP A 316 6.89 0.21 10.14
C TRP A 316 8.31 0.22 10.72
N TYR A 317 8.43 -0.17 11.98
CA TYR A 317 9.71 -0.37 12.66
C TYR A 317 10.16 -1.84 12.58
N PRO A 318 11.41 -2.12 12.14
CA PRO A 318 11.88 -3.49 11.89
C PRO A 318 12.37 -4.25 13.14
N GLY A 319 12.44 -3.60 14.28
CA GLY A 319 13.22 -4.08 15.41
C GLY A 319 14.62 -3.46 15.47
N ASP A 320 15.41 -3.86 16.45
CA ASP A 320 16.79 -3.42 16.61
C ASP A 320 17.75 -4.13 15.62
N LYS A 321 19.04 -3.78 15.68
CA LYS A 321 20.09 -4.38 14.83
C LYS A 321 20.26 -5.89 15.03
N ASP A 322 19.83 -6.43 16.17
CA ASP A 322 19.88 -7.85 16.50
C ASP A 322 18.58 -8.58 16.16
N GLY A 323 17.60 -7.88 15.55
CA GLY A 323 16.30 -8.41 15.14
C GLY A 323 15.30 -8.56 16.28
N LYS A 324 15.49 -7.84 17.41
CA LYS A 324 14.53 -7.82 18.52
C LYS A 324 13.51 -6.72 18.35
N GLY A 325 12.28 -6.97 18.78
CA GLY A 325 11.19 -6.00 18.67
C GLY A 325 10.67 -5.89 17.26
N GLY A 326 9.99 -4.77 16.99
CA GLY A 326 9.44 -4.46 15.68
C GLY A 326 8.02 -4.94 15.45
N ILE A 327 7.47 -4.54 14.32
CA ILE A 327 6.07 -4.79 13.99
C ILE A 327 5.88 -6.15 13.32
N PHE A 328 4.92 -6.92 13.82
CA PHE A 328 4.37 -8.10 13.16
C PHE A 328 3.13 -7.67 12.38
N ASN A 329 3.29 -7.55 11.08
CA ASN A 329 2.31 -6.99 10.16
C ASN A 329 1.57 -8.09 9.39
N PHE A 330 0.38 -8.49 9.86
CA PHE A 330 -0.45 -9.52 9.23
C PHE A 330 -1.72 -8.89 8.63
N VAL A 331 -1.72 -8.65 7.33
CA VAL A 331 -2.82 -7.94 6.66
C VAL A 331 -3.56 -8.81 5.67
N THR A 332 -4.87 -8.59 5.58
CA THR A 332 -5.75 -9.24 4.61
C THR A 332 -6.51 -8.18 3.84
N LYS A 333 -6.05 -7.90 2.63
CA LYS A 333 -6.62 -6.88 1.77
C LYS A 333 -7.23 -7.55 0.53
N ARG A 334 -8.54 -7.31 0.24
CA ARG A 334 -9.26 -7.93 -0.86
C ARG A 334 -10.07 -6.91 -1.64
N GLY A 335 -10.09 -7.08 -2.96
CA GLY A 335 -10.97 -6.36 -3.85
C GLY A 335 -11.99 -7.28 -4.53
N ASP A 336 -13.20 -6.81 -4.76
CA ASP A 336 -14.24 -7.48 -5.53
C ASP A 336 -14.69 -6.56 -6.67
N CYS A 337 -14.20 -6.83 -7.88
CA CYS A 337 -14.73 -6.25 -9.09
C CYS A 337 -16.09 -6.90 -9.33
N ARG A 338 -17.13 -6.45 -8.62
CA ARG A 338 -18.45 -7.05 -8.53
C ARG A 338 -19.31 -6.68 -9.72
N GLY A 339 -19.07 -5.52 -10.30
CA GLY A 339 -19.81 -4.98 -11.42
C GLY A 339 -19.19 -5.28 -12.79
N HIS A 340 -20.00 -5.13 -13.85
CA HIS A 340 -19.57 -5.22 -15.24
C HIS A 340 -18.52 -4.13 -15.52
N ASN A 341 -17.47 -4.44 -16.30
CA ASN A 341 -16.43 -3.49 -16.70
C ASN A 341 -15.79 -2.72 -15.53
N SER A 342 -15.92 -3.22 -14.30
CA SER A 342 -15.35 -2.59 -13.11
C SER A 342 -13.85 -2.81 -13.04
N LYS A 343 -13.15 -1.88 -12.38
CA LYS A 343 -11.70 -1.91 -12.25
C LYS A 343 -11.27 -1.65 -10.81
N ILE A 344 -10.33 -2.45 -10.32
CA ILE A 344 -9.56 -2.17 -9.10
C ILE A 344 -8.09 -2.16 -9.46
N SER A 345 -7.44 -1.01 -9.28
CA SER A 345 -6.00 -0.84 -9.41
C SER A 345 -5.39 -0.67 -8.01
N TRP A 346 -4.45 -1.52 -7.70
CA TRP A 346 -3.84 -1.63 -6.38
C TRP A 346 -2.36 -1.35 -6.44
N THR A 347 -1.88 -0.39 -5.64
CA THR A 347 -0.44 -0.14 -5.48
C THR A 347 -0.05 -0.28 -4.02
N GLN A 348 0.98 -1.06 -3.74
CA GLN A 348 1.40 -1.37 -2.38
C GLN A 348 2.91 -1.23 -2.20
N VAL A 349 3.30 -0.53 -1.15
CA VAL A 349 4.70 -0.44 -0.70
C VAL A 349 4.79 -0.92 0.73
N GLU A 350 5.56 -1.97 0.94
CA GLU A 350 5.80 -2.58 2.25
C GLU A 350 7.25 -2.37 2.65
N THR A 351 7.45 -1.61 3.72
CA THR A 351 8.78 -1.39 4.30
C THR A 351 8.72 -1.46 5.83
N GLY A 352 9.82 -1.76 6.45
CA GLY A 352 10.06 -1.52 7.87
C GLY A 352 9.55 -2.60 8.84
N SER A 353 8.57 -3.44 8.50
CA SER A 353 8.11 -4.48 9.43
C SER A 353 9.20 -5.50 9.75
N ALA A 354 9.27 -5.95 11.00
CA ALA A 354 10.09 -7.10 11.37
C ALA A 354 9.62 -8.36 10.63
N ILE A 355 8.30 -8.60 10.67
CA ILE A 355 7.62 -9.71 9.99
C ILE A 355 6.43 -9.16 9.20
N THR A 356 6.30 -9.54 7.93
CA THR A 356 5.13 -9.22 7.11
C THR A 356 4.50 -10.49 6.54
N GLY A 357 3.22 -10.70 6.84
CA GLY A 357 2.38 -11.71 6.22
C GLY A 357 1.18 -11.06 5.54
N ALA A 358 1.24 -10.85 4.23
CA ALA A 358 0.20 -10.15 3.49
C ALA A 358 -0.47 -11.05 2.45
N SER A 359 -1.80 -11.05 2.42
CA SER A 359 -2.59 -11.77 1.42
C SER A 359 -3.59 -10.84 0.74
N ASN A 360 -3.24 -10.37 -0.44
CA ASN A 360 -3.94 -9.31 -1.16
C ASN A 360 -4.54 -9.79 -2.49
N GLY A 361 -5.46 -9.03 -3.06
CA GLY A 361 -5.84 -9.16 -4.44
C GLY A 361 -7.33 -9.15 -4.76
N PRO A 362 -7.68 -8.72 -5.98
CA PRO A 362 -9.05 -8.64 -6.47
C PRO A 362 -9.61 -9.96 -7.00
N LYS A 363 -10.94 -10.08 -6.89
CA LYS A 363 -11.75 -11.09 -7.60
C LYS A 363 -12.47 -10.43 -8.75
N ALA A 364 -12.20 -10.87 -9.97
CA ALA A 364 -12.88 -10.37 -11.17
C ALA A 364 -14.10 -11.24 -11.49
N ARG A 365 -15.31 -10.80 -11.10
CA ARG A 365 -16.54 -11.61 -11.20
C ARG A 365 -17.29 -11.48 -12.51
N PRO A 366 -17.66 -10.29 -13.01
CA PRO A 366 -18.44 -10.14 -14.23
C PRO A 366 -17.56 -10.02 -15.48
N ARG A 367 -18.21 -9.81 -16.62
CA ARG A 367 -17.51 -9.64 -17.90
C ARG A 367 -16.70 -8.33 -17.92
N HIS A 368 -15.51 -8.38 -18.53
CA HIS A 368 -14.62 -7.25 -18.77
C HIS A 368 -14.07 -6.55 -17.53
N SER A 369 -14.27 -7.09 -16.33
CA SER A 369 -13.67 -6.50 -15.14
C SER A 369 -12.14 -6.70 -15.10
N ARG A 370 -11.44 -5.74 -14.47
CA ARG A 370 -9.98 -5.68 -14.42
C ARG A 370 -9.45 -5.62 -12.99
N GLY A 371 -8.42 -6.41 -12.72
CA GLY A 371 -7.63 -6.30 -11.50
C GLY A 371 -6.18 -5.97 -11.82
N GLU A 372 -5.65 -4.90 -11.24
CA GLU A 372 -4.25 -4.54 -11.37
C GLU A 372 -3.61 -4.54 -9.98
N PHE A 373 -2.38 -5.05 -9.89
CA PHE A 373 -1.62 -5.08 -8.63
C PHE A 373 -0.17 -4.74 -8.91
N TYR A 374 0.31 -3.71 -8.24
CA TYR A 374 1.67 -3.23 -8.29
C TYR A 374 2.23 -3.23 -6.87
N SER A 375 3.36 -3.87 -6.63
CA SER A 375 3.94 -3.94 -5.29
C SER A 375 5.45 -3.73 -5.26
N ILE A 376 5.89 -3.07 -4.20
CA ILE A 376 7.28 -3.01 -3.77
C ILE A 376 7.33 -3.59 -2.35
N ALA A 377 8.24 -4.53 -2.13
CA ALA A 377 8.52 -5.10 -0.82
C ALA A 377 10.02 -4.96 -0.55
N VAL A 378 10.37 -4.18 0.48
CA VAL A 378 11.76 -3.90 0.86
C VAL A 378 12.05 -4.51 2.21
N SER A 379 13.05 -5.39 2.27
CA SER A 379 13.53 -6.00 3.49
C SER A 379 15.04 -5.80 3.66
N ASN A 380 15.46 -5.48 4.88
CA ASN A 380 16.86 -5.30 5.26
C ASN A 380 17.11 -5.90 6.66
N GLY A 381 18.36 -6.06 7.06
CA GLY A 381 18.71 -6.61 8.37
C GLY A 381 18.12 -8.02 8.56
N HIS A 382 17.30 -8.22 9.60
CA HIS A 382 16.65 -9.49 9.94
C HIS A 382 15.18 -9.58 9.55
N GLN A 383 14.69 -8.65 8.74
CA GLN A 383 13.29 -8.61 8.32
C GLN A 383 12.90 -9.83 7.47
N GLN A 384 11.67 -10.29 7.64
CA GLN A 384 11.09 -11.37 6.86
C GLN A 384 9.76 -10.92 6.27
N ILE A 385 9.63 -11.01 4.95
CA ILE A 385 8.42 -10.65 4.22
C ILE A 385 7.91 -11.88 3.47
N ASP A 386 6.67 -12.27 3.72
CA ASP A 386 5.93 -13.22 2.90
C ASP A 386 4.63 -12.55 2.44
N SER A 387 4.70 -11.88 1.31
CA SER A 387 3.58 -11.17 0.72
C SER A 387 3.07 -11.87 -0.53
N GLY A 388 1.80 -11.63 -0.87
CA GLY A 388 1.26 -12.29 -2.04
C GLY A 388 -0.01 -11.69 -2.60
N THR A 389 -0.30 -12.08 -3.83
CA THR A 389 -1.44 -11.61 -4.59
C THR A 389 -2.28 -12.76 -5.08
N LYS A 390 -3.61 -12.62 -4.98
CA LYS A 390 -4.58 -13.57 -5.55
C LYS A 390 -5.41 -12.86 -6.62
N MET A 391 -5.29 -13.30 -7.88
CA MET A 391 -6.15 -12.87 -8.98
C MET A 391 -7.10 -14.01 -9.36
N ILE A 392 -8.38 -13.86 -9.01
CA ILE A 392 -9.39 -14.88 -9.24
C ILE A 392 -10.37 -14.41 -10.31
N HIS A 393 -10.28 -15.00 -11.49
CA HIS A 393 -11.15 -14.73 -12.62
C HIS A 393 -12.40 -15.62 -12.56
N LEU A 394 -13.57 -15.01 -12.38
CA LEU A 394 -14.86 -15.70 -12.29
C LEU A 394 -15.74 -15.45 -13.53
N GLY A 395 -15.57 -14.30 -14.19
CA GLY A 395 -16.33 -13.85 -15.36
C GLY A 395 -15.58 -13.98 -16.68
N LYS A 396 -16.32 -13.85 -17.79
CA LYS A 396 -15.76 -13.90 -19.15
C LYS A 396 -15.01 -12.61 -19.50
N ASN A 397 -13.95 -12.72 -20.31
CA ASN A 397 -13.14 -11.58 -20.82
C ASN A 397 -12.57 -10.70 -19.70
N THR A 398 -12.31 -11.27 -18.54
CA THR A 398 -11.67 -10.56 -17.43
C THR A 398 -10.17 -10.49 -17.64
N SER A 399 -9.56 -9.44 -17.14
CA SER A 399 -8.10 -9.26 -17.23
C SER A 399 -7.48 -8.93 -15.90
N SER A 400 -6.24 -9.33 -15.70
CA SER A 400 -5.43 -8.91 -14.56
C SER A 400 -3.98 -8.70 -14.93
N ARG A 401 -3.34 -7.79 -14.18
CA ARG A 401 -1.91 -7.51 -14.29
C ARG A 401 -1.30 -7.50 -12.89
N ILE A 402 -0.17 -8.15 -12.74
CA ILE A 402 0.62 -8.16 -11.51
C ILE A 402 2.04 -7.72 -11.87
N VAL A 403 2.55 -6.73 -11.15
CA VAL A 403 3.97 -6.34 -11.17
C VAL A 403 4.45 -6.27 -9.74
N SER A 404 5.32 -7.19 -9.33
CA SER A 404 5.85 -7.26 -7.98
C SER A 404 7.37 -7.09 -8.00
N LYS A 405 7.87 -6.15 -7.22
CA LYS A 405 9.30 -5.86 -7.06
C LYS A 405 9.71 -6.15 -5.62
N GLY A 406 10.55 -7.16 -5.43
CA GLY A 406 11.12 -7.51 -4.13
C GLY A 406 12.57 -7.02 -4.01
N ILE A 407 12.93 -6.43 -2.87
CA ILE A 407 14.30 -6.04 -2.56
C ILE A 407 14.67 -6.69 -1.24
N ALA A 408 15.77 -7.42 -1.21
CA ALA A 408 16.29 -8.03 0.00
C ALA A 408 17.75 -7.63 0.21
N ALA A 409 18.08 -7.21 1.44
CA ALA A 409 19.41 -6.79 1.85
C ALA A 409 19.79 -7.38 3.21
N GLY A 410 21.06 -7.35 3.57
CA GLY A 410 21.54 -7.85 4.86
C GLY A 410 21.33 -9.37 5.03
N PHE A 411 20.56 -9.77 6.04
CA PHE A 411 20.17 -11.16 6.34
C PHE A 411 18.68 -11.42 6.09
N SER A 412 18.01 -10.52 5.39
CA SER A 412 16.56 -10.54 5.24
C SER A 412 16.08 -11.59 4.24
N GLU A 413 14.82 -12.00 4.40
CA GLU A 413 14.13 -12.93 3.53
C GLU A 413 12.89 -12.27 2.92
N ASN A 414 12.77 -12.31 1.59
CA ASN A 414 11.65 -11.72 0.87
C ASN A 414 10.96 -12.79 0.02
N THR A 415 9.72 -13.11 0.32
CA THR A 415 8.92 -14.11 -0.38
C THR A 415 7.72 -13.46 -1.05
N TYR A 416 7.55 -13.71 -2.35
CA TYR A 416 6.34 -13.38 -3.09
C TYR A 416 5.54 -14.64 -3.42
N ARG A 417 4.22 -14.62 -3.09
CA ARG A 417 3.26 -15.69 -3.45
C ARG A 417 2.24 -15.17 -4.45
N GLY A 418 2.18 -15.74 -5.63
CA GLY A 418 1.24 -15.37 -6.66
C GLY A 418 0.21 -16.48 -6.91
N LEU A 419 -1.09 -16.19 -6.72
CA LEU A 419 -2.15 -17.10 -7.14
C LEU A 419 -2.94 -16.45 -8.27
N VAL A 420 -2.98 -17.09 -9.44
CA VAL A 420 -3.84 -16.72 -10.56
C VAL A 420 -4.75 -17.89 -10.88
N SER A 421 -6.06 -17.71 -10.75
CA SER A 421 -7.03 -18.78 -11.00
C SER A 421 -8.14 -18.33 -11.95
N ALA A 422 -8.41 -19.12 -13.00
CA ALA A 422 -9.56 -18.95 -13.86
C ALA A 422 -10.60 -20.03 -13.58
N HIS A 423 -11.80 -19.61 -13.17
CA HIS A 423 -12.95 -20.47 -13.00
C HIS A 423 -13.44 -21.01 -14.37
N ARG A 424 -14.18 -22.13 -14.39
CA ARG A 424 -14.74 -22.73 -15.62
C ARG A 424 -15.57 -21.76 -16.47
N LYS A 425 -16.17 -20.73 -15.85
CA LYS A 425 -16.98 -19.70 -16.53
C LYS A 425 -16.16 -18.51 -17.03
N ALA A 426 -14.87 -18.44 -16.70
CA ALA A 426 -13.99 -17.32 -17.04
C ALA A 426 -13.35 -17.47 -18.43
N ALA A 427 -14.18 -17.69 -19.45
CA ALA A 427 -13.69 -17.78 -20.82
C ALA A 427 -12.96 -16.50 -21.24
N ASN A 428 -11.83 -16.65 -21.94
CA ASN A 428 -10.95 -15.59 -22.42
C ASN A 428 -10.37 -14.72 -21.27
N ALA A 429 -10.24 -15.27 -20.07
CA ALA A 429 -9.52 -14.60 -19.00
C ALA A 429 -8.04 -14.42 -19.38
N ARG A 430 -7.47 -13.26 -19.06
CA ARG A 430 -6.05 -12.96 -19.32
C ARG A 430 -5.37 -12.49 -18.06
N ASN A 431 -4.16 -12.98 -17.84
CA ASN A 431 -3.28 -12.48 -16.79
C ASN A 431 -1.87 -12.28 -17.35
N PHE A 432 -1.24 -11.20 -16.91
CA PHE A 432 0.19 -10.99 -17.01
C PHE A 432 0.76 -10.79 -15.60
N THR A 433 1.76 -11.58 -15.24
CA THR A 433 2.45 -11.49 -13.95
C THR A 433 3.95 -11.35 -14.19
N GLN A 434 4.53 -10.31 -13.59
CA GLN A 434 5.96 -10.07 -13.54
C GLN A 434 6.40 -9.97 -12.08
N CYS A 435 7.34 -10.81 -11.68
CA CYS A 435 7.88 -10.86 -10.32
C CYS A 435 9.40 -10.75 -10.38
N ASP A 436 9.93 -9.58 -10.03
CA ASP A 436 11.37 -9.35 -10.06
C ASP A 436 11.90 -9.16 -8.64
N SER A 437 13.03 -9.78 -8.35
CA SER A 437 13.73 -9.68 -7.08
C SER A 437 15.13 -9.14 -7.28
N LEU A 438 15.53 -8.19 -6.43
CA LEU A 438 16.87 -7.60 -6.39
C LEU A 438 17.52 -7.92 -5.04
N LEU A 439 18.69 -8.54 -5.08
CA LEU A 439 19.49 -8.89 -3.92
C LEU A 439 20.64 -7.90 -3.74
N ILE A 440 20.82 -7.44 -2.52
CA ILE A 440 21.91 -6.54 -2.10
C ILE A 440 22.74 -7.29 -1.04
N GLY A 441 23.97 -7.65 -1.41
CA GLY A 441 24.82 -8.46 -0.55
C GLY A 441 24.71 -9.97 -0.82
N ASN A 442 25.21 -10.79 0.13
CA ASN A 442 25.41 -12.24 -0.07
C ASN A 442 24.61 -13.12 0.91
N LYS A 443 23.90 -12.54 1.87
CA LYS A 443 23.27 -13.27 2.97
C LYS A 443 21.75 -13.14 3.00
N CYS A 444 21.17 -12.32 2.13
CA CYS A 444 19.74 -12.18 1.96
C CYS A 444 19.16 -13.21 0.99
N GLY A 445 17.86 -13.46 1.10
CA GLY A 445 17.13 -14.41 0.28
C GLY A 445 15.91 -13.80 -0.42
N ALA A 446 15.62 -14.28 -1.64
CA ALA A 446 14.38 -13.97 -2.35
C ALA A 446 13.73 -15.23 -2.89
N HIS A 447 12.42 -15.35 -2.69
CA HIS A 447 11.64 -16.53 -3.06
C HIS A 447 10.39 -16.12 -3.84
N THR A 448 10.12 -16.81 -4.94
CA THR A 448 8.89 -16.63 -5.73
C THR A 448 8.14 -17.95 -5.78
N ILE A 449 6.89 -17.94 -5.29
CA ILE A 449 6.03 -19.12 -5.19
C ILE A 449 4.76 -18.89 -6.02
N PRO A 450 4.78 -19.16 -7.33
CA PRO A 450 3.62 -19.01 -8.20
C PRO A 450 2.67 -20.20 -8.07
N TYR A 451 1.37 -19.91 -8.13
CA TYR A 451 0.31 -20.92 -8.28
C TYR A 451 -0.64 -20.48 -9.38
N ILE A 452 -0.71 -21.24 -10.46
CA ILE A 452 -1.55 -20.93 -11.62
C ILE A 452 -2.53 -22.06 -11.86
N GLU A 453 -3.83 -21.73 -11.90
CA GLU A 453 -4.90 -22.68 -12.13
C GLU A 453 -5.85 -22.20 -13.23
N ALA A 454 -5.88 -22.87 -14.36
CA ALA A 454 -6.80 -22.58 -15.46
C ALA A 454 -7.83 -23.69 -15.61
N LYS A 455 -9.10 -23.43 -15.20
CA LYS A 455 -10.23 -24.37 -15.36
C LYS A 455 -11.01 -24.15 -16.66
N THR A 456 -10.45 -23.40 -17.61
CA THR A 456 -10.98 -23.17 -18.95
C THR A 456 -9.84 -23.13 -19.97
N SER A 457 -10.05 -23.73 -21.14
CA SER A 457 -9.04 -23.83 -22.20
C SER A 457 -8.80 -22.51 -22.94
N THR A 458 -9.63 -21.49 -22.71
CA THR A 458 -9.53 -20.18 -23.38
C THR A 458 -8.84 -19.12 -22.52
N ALA A 459 -8.36 -19.48 -21.33
CA ALA A 459 -7.58 -18.57 -20.51
C ALA A 459 -6.14 -18.48 -21.01
N HIS A 460 -5.57 -17.26 -20.96
CA HIS A 460 -4.17 -16.98 -21.30
C HIS A 460 -3.49 -16.36 -20.09
N PHE A 461 -2.52 -17.08 -19.53
CA PHE A 461 -1.76 -16.64 -18.37
C PHE A 461 -0.27 -16.64 -18.70
N GLU A 462 0.36 -15.50 -18.45
CA GLU A 462 1.77 -15.26 -18.62
C GLU A 462 2.39 -14.98 -17.25
N HIS A 463 3.52 -15.62 -16.96
CA HIS A 463 4.25 -15.40 -15.73
C HIS A 463 5.75 -15.32 -16.02
N GLU A 464 6.34 -14.20 -15.65
CA GLU A 464 7.77 -13.96 -15.71
C GLU A 464 8.31 -13.74 -14.31
N ALA A 465 9.44 -14.34 -13.98
CA ALA A 465 10.12 -14.12 -12.71
C ALA A 465 11.62 -13.97 -12.94
N THR A 466 12.20 -12.93 -12.36
CA THR A 466 13.64 -12.70 -12.39
C THR A 466 14.18 -12.50 -10.99
N THR A 467 15.40 -12.99 -10.76
CA THR A 467 16.15 -12.66 -9.55
C THR A 467 17.55 -12.22 -9.99
N SER A 468 17.93 -11.04 -9.57
CA SER A 468 19.23 -10.47 -9.87
C SER A 468 19.90 -9.96 -8.60
N LYS A 469 21.22 -10.00 -8.60
CA LYS A 469 22.06 -9.35 -7.58
C LYS A 469 22.64 -8.07 -8.17
N ILE A 470 22.79 -7.03 -7.36
CA ILE A 470 23.59 -5.86 -7.78
C ILE A 470 25.01 -6.33 -8.03
N SER A 471 25.51 -6.14 -9.25
CA SER A 471 26.87 -6.55 -9.60
C SER A 471 27.88 -5.52 -9.15
N ASP A 472 29.04 -6.00 -8.67
CA ASP A 472 30.17 -5.15 -8.27
C ASP A 472 30.64 -4.26 -9.43
N ASP A 473 30.55 -4.74 -10.67
CA ASP A 473 30.89 -3.95 -11.87
C ASP A 473 29.97 -2.73 -12.05
N LYS A 474 28.66 -2.87 -11.78
CA LYS A 474 27.72 -1.75 -11.86
C LYS A 474 27.96 -0.72 -10.76
N LEU A 475 28.22 -1.19 -9.55
CA LEU A 475 28.60 -0.32 -8.43
C LEU A 475 29.90 0.43 -8.76
N PHE A 476 30.93 -0.30 -9.15
CA PHE A 476 32.21 0.29 -9.56
C PHE A 476 32.03 1.34 -10.66
N TYR A 477 31.23 1.06 -11.69
CA TYR A 477 30.94 2.02 -12.76
C TYR A 477 30.29 3.31 -12.26
N CYS A 478 29.35 3.23 -11.32
CA CYS A 478 28.71 4.39 -10.68
C CYS A 478 29.72 5.17 -9.81
N MET A 479 30.54 4.46 -9.01
CA MET A 479 31.54 5.05 -8.14
C MET A 479 32.64 5.77 -8.93
N GLN A 480 33.03 5.26 -10.11
CA GLN A 480 33.97 5.95 -11.01
C GLN A 480 33.42 7.28 -11.55
N ARG A 481 32.13 7.55 -11.39
CA ARG A 481 31.46 8.82 -11.73
C ARG A 481 31.24 9.74 -10.53
N GLY A 482 31.84 9.41 -9.40
CA GLY A 482 31.83 10.23 -8.19
C GLY A 482 30.66 9.97 -7.24
N LEU A 483 29.85 8.94 -7.46
CA LEU A 483 28.84 8.51 -6.52
C LEU A 483 29.48 7.71 -5.38
N SER A 484 29.00 7.88 -4.17
CA SER A 484 29.27 6.93 -3.08
C SER A 484 28.61 5.57 -3.38
N GLU A 485 29.01 4.54 -2.67
CA GLU A 485 28.42 3.21 -2.84
C GLU A 485 26.94 3.20 -2.49
N GLU A 486 26.54 3.89 -1.43
CA GLU A 486 25.14 4.06 -1.02
C GLU A 486 24.30 4.81 -2.06
N GLU A 487 24.83 5.90 -2.62
CA GLU A 487 24.17 6.64 -3.71
C GLU A 487 24.03 5.77 -4.97
N ALA A 488 25.02 4.94 -5.28
CA ALA A 488 24.96 4.02 -6.41
C ALA A 488 23.89 2.95 -6.21
N VAL A 489 23.80 2.36 -5.02
CA VAL A 489 22.74 1.40 -4.66
C VAL A 489 21.36 2.06 -4.75
N THR A 490 21.20 3.24 -4.17
CA THR A 490 19.94 4.00 -4.21
C THR A 490 19.51 4.30 -5.64
N LEU A 491 20.43 4.70 -6.50
CA LEU A 491 20.16 4.96 -7.92
C LEU A 491 19.67 3.69 -8.65
N ILE A 492 20.33 2.55 -8.44
CA ILE A 492 19.99 1.26 -9.06
C ILE A 492 18.62 0.79 -8.57
N VAL A 493 18.36 0.89 -7.26
CA VAL A 493 17.10 0.51 -6.63
C VAL A 493 15.96 1.37 -7.13
N ASN A 494 16.10 2.68 -7.19
CA ASN A 494 15.08 3.60 -7.71
C ASN A 494 14.76 3.29 -9.19
N GLY A 495 15.77 2.95 -9.98
CA GLY A 495 15.57 2.47 -11.35
C GLY A 495 14.78 1.17 -11.42
N PHE A 496 15.04 0.22 -10.51
CA PHE A 496 14.40 -1.09 -10.45
C PHE A 496 12.90 -1.00 -10.07
N VAL A 497 12.53 -0.10 -9.17
CA VAL A 497 11.15 0.06 -8.68
C VAL A 497 10.32 1.09 -9.44
N ARG A 498 10.92 1.81 -10.39
CA ARG A 498 10.33 2.96 -11.09
C ARG A 498 8.93 2.71 -11.63
N ASP A 499 8.70 1.56 -12.26
CA ASP A 499 7.42 1.23 -12.91
C ASP A 499 6.26 1.15 -11.90
N VAL A 500 6.56 0.73 -10.66
CA VAL A 500 5.58 0.68 -9.57
C VAL A 500 5.40 2.06 -8.94
N LEU A 501 6.48 2.79 -8.70
CA LEU A 501 6.43 4.13 -8.13
C LEU A 501 5.57 5.09 -8.96
N GLN A 502 5.63 4.97 -10.29
CA GLN A 502 4.82 5.78 -11.21
C GLN A 502 3.30 5.54 -11.08
N GLN A 503 2.87 4.50 -10.38
CA GLN A 503 1.45 4.27 -10.08
C GLN A 503 0.96 5.06 -8.87
N LEU A 504 1.85 5.53 -8.02
CA LEU A 504 1.53 6.39 -6.88
C LEU A 504 1.26 7.84 -7.32
N PRO A 505 0.48 8.62 -6.56
CA PRO A 505 0.50 10.07 -6.65
C PRO A 505 1.92 10.62 -6.46
N MET A 506 2.21 11.79 -7.06
CA MET A 506 3.58 12.31 -7.17
C MET A 506 4.21 12.57 -5.79
N GLU A 507 3.45 13.08 -4.85
CA GLU A 507 3.87 13.37 -3.49
C GLU A 507 4.32 12.08 -2.77
N PHE A 508 3.50 11.04 -2.86
CA PHE A 508 3.78 9.73 -2.25
C PHE A 508 4.89 8.96 -2.97
N MET A 509 5.08 9.20 -4.26
CA MET A 509 6.22 8.67 -4.99
C MET A 509 7.54 9.20 -4.42
N ALA A 510 7.63 10.51 -4.16
CA ALA A 510 8.83 11.14 -3.61
C ALA A 510 9.11 10.66 -2.17
N GLU A 511 8.06 10.57 -1.34
CA GLU A 511 8.15 10.01 0.01
C GLU A 511 8.63 8.56 -0.02
N THR A 512 7.99 7.72 -0.83
CA THR A 512 8.37 6.30 -0.96
C THR A 512 9.81 6.12 -1.41
N GLN A 513 10.31 6.94 -2.33
CA GLN A 513 11.72 6.90 -2.75
C GLN A 513 12.67 7.16 -1.57
N LYS A 514 12.35 8.11 -0.71
CA LYS A 514 13.13 8.39 0.50
C LYS A 514 13.05 7.25 1.51
N LEU A 515 11.85 6.71 1.76
CA LEU A 515 11.65 5.58 2.66
C LEU A 515 12.45 4.34 2.21
N ILE A 516 12.48 4.05 0.92
CA ILE A 516 13.29 2.96 0.35
C ILE A 516 14.78 3.22 0.62
N GLY A 517 15.25 4.45 0.40
CA GLY A 517 16.63 4.84 0.70
C GLY A 517 17.00 4.60 2.17
N ILE A 518 16.18 5.12 3.09
CA ILE A 518 16.36 4.94 4.55
C ILE A 518 16.32 3.45 4.94
N SER A 519 15.39 2.68 4.39
CA SER A 519 15.26 1.25 4.68
C SER A 519 16.48 0.43 4.25
N LEU A 520 17.27 0.95 3.31
CA LEU A 520 18.47 0.29 2.78
C LEU A 520 19.78 0.87 3.32
N GLU A 521 19.74 1.91 4.19
CA GLU A 521 20.94 2.43 4.85
C GLU A 521 21.70 1.32 5.58
N GLY A 522 23.02 1.31 5.47
CA GLY A 522 23.87 0.29 6.07
C GLY A 522 23.76 -1.10 5.45
N SER A 523 23.04 -1.26 4.33
CA SER A 523 22.94 -2.55 3.62
C SER A 523 24.20 -2.87 2.79
N VAL A 524 25.06 -1.86 2.59
CA VAL A 524 26.32 -1.95 1.87
C VAL A 524 27.44 -1.81 2.89
N GLY A 525 28.09 -2.94 3.27
CA GLY A 525 29.14 -2.97 4.28
C GLY A 525 29.63 -4.38 4.54
#